data_059ddcef07939f03a2ea9d0243432024
#
_entry.id   059ddcef07939f03a2ea9d0243432024
#
_cell.length_a   1.000
_cell.length_b   1.000
_cell.length_c   1.000
_cell.angle_alpha   90.00
_cell.angle_beta   90.00
_cell.angle_gamma   90.00
#
_symmetry.space_group_name_H-M   'P 1'
#
loop_
_entity.id
_entity.type
_entity.pdbx_description
1 polymer ?
#
loop_
_entity_poly.entity_id
_entity_poly.type
_entity_poly.pdbx_seq_one_letter_code
_entity_poly.pdbx_strand_id
1 'polypeptide(L)'
;MTKRRFRTVLGDVPVEDLGLILPHEHLFTDLRGPAVEGYAQADPKQVLSVMLPFLKEAQDAGVSTLVECSTIGVGRNIEILRTLAERSRVHILAP
;
A
#
# COMPACT_ATOMS: atom_id res chain seq x y z
N MET A 1 13.83 -27.09 -4.21
CA MET A 1 13.01 -26.48 -3.15
C MET A 1 12.26 -25.29 -3.70
N THR A 2 10.95 -25.24 -3.46
CA THR A 2 10.11 -24.15 -3.96
C THR A 2 10.25 -22.95 -3.07
N LYS A 3 10.62 -21.80 -3.62
CA LYS A 3 10.65 -20.54 -2.88
C LYS A 3 9.25 -20.02 -2.69
N ARG A 4 8.94 -19.55 -1.50
CA ARG A 4 7.67 -18.86 -1.24
C ARG A 4 7.70 -17.47 -1.83
N ARG A 5 6.57 -17.07 -2.41
CA ARG A 5 6.39 -15.73 -2.96
C ARG A 5 5.13 -15.13 -2.37
N PHE A 6 5.13 -13.81 -2.23
CA PHE A 6 3.97 -13.06 -1.77
C PHE A 6 3.50 -12.11 -2.85
N ARG A 7 2.17 -12.01 -3.00
CA ARG A 7 1.56 -11.12 -3.96
C ARG A 7 1.56 -9.70 -3.40
N THR A 8 2.29 -8.80 -4.06
CA THR A 8 2.18 -7.37 -3.82
C THR A 8 1.30 -6.70 -4.88
N VAL A 9 1.00 -5.42 -4.69
CA VAL A 9 0.21 -4.66 -5.68
C VAL A 9 0.94 -4.49 -7.01
N LEU A 10 2.25 -4.73 -7.06
CA LEU A 10 3.04 -4.67 -8.30
C LEU A 10 3.42 -6.05 -8.84
N GLY A 11 3.03 -7.13 -8.17
CA GLY A 11 3.35 -8.49 -8.58
C GLY A 11 3.94 -9.32 -7.45
N ASP A 12 4.35 -10.53 -7.76
CA ASP A 12 4.87 -11.45 -6.76
C ASP A 12 6.33 -11.16 -6.44
N VAL A 13 6.67 -11.21 -5.16
CA VAL A 13 8.05 -11.08 -4.70
C VAL A 13 8.45 -12.28 -3.84
N PRO A 14 9.73 -12.69 -3.87
CA PRO A 14 10.20 -13.75 -2.97
C PRO A 14 10.08 -13.31 -1.52
N VAL A 15 9.82 -14.25 -0.63
CA VAL A 15 9.66 -13.96 0.80
C VAL A 15 10.91 -13.29 1.40
N GLU A 16 12.10 -13.66 0.92
CA GLU A 16 13.34 -13.07 1.41
C GLU A 16 13.52 -11.59 1.06
N ASP A 17 12.74 -11.08 0.09
CA ASP A 17 12.81 -9.66 -0.30
C ASP A 17 11.88 -8.77 0.52
N LEU A 18 11.00 -9.35 1.34
CA LEU A 18 10.02 -8.57 2.09
C LEU A 18 10.64 -7.75 3.22
N GLY A 19 11.75 -8.24 3.81
CA GLY A 19 12.43 -7.52 4.89
C GLY A 19 11.56 -7.30 6.11
N LEU A 20 11.71 -6.13 6.74
CA LEU A 20 10.89 -5.74 7.89
C LEU A 20 9.50 -5.33 7.42
N ILE A 21 8.48 -5.95 8.01
CA ILE A 21 7.08 -5.81 7.59
C ILE A 21 6.28 -5.09 8.67
N LEU A 22 5.55 -4.04 8.27
CA LEU A 22 4.47 -3.48 9.09
C LEU A 22 3.18 -4.22 8.73
N PRO A 23 2.60 -5.01 9.66
CA PRO A 23 1.59 -6.00 9.28
C PRO A 23 0.16 -5.49 9.20
N HIS A 24 -0.11 -4.24 9.59
CA HIS A 24 -1.47 -3.71 9.58
C HIS A 24 -1.43 -2.19 9.44
N GLU A 25 -1.55 -1.71 8.19
CA GLU A 25 -1.49 -0.29 7.90
C GLU A 25 -2.61 0.16 6.97
N HIS A 26 -2.87 1.45 6.94
CA HIS A 26 -3.81 2.08 6.03
C HIS A 26 -3.14 3.28 5.36
N LEU A 27 -2.87 3.18 4.07
CA LEU A 27 -2.23 4.25 3.31
C LEU A 27 -3.24 5.19 2.66
N PHE A 28 -4.41 4.68 2.35
CA PHE A 28 -5.50 5.45 1.80
C PHE A 28 -6.82 4.85 2.27
N THR A 29 -7.70 5.69 2.84
CA THR A 29 -9.01 5.25 3.31
C THR A 29 -10.07 6.22 2.87
N ASP A 30 -11.31 5.72 2.74
CA ASP A 30 -12.49 6.54 2.60
C ASP A 30 -13.56 5.99 3.53
N LEU A 31 -13.74 6.65 4.66
CA LEU A 31 -14.65 6.21 5.70
C LEU A 31 -16.09 6.70 5.50
N ARG A 32 -16.38 7.38 4.39
CA ARG A 32 -17.73 7.86 4.10
C ARG A 32 -18.66 6.73 3.70
N GLY A 33 -18.11 5.61 3.22
CA GLY A 33 -18.85 4.43 2.82
C GLY A 33 -19.11 4.33 1.32
N PRO A 34 -19.38 3.11 0.82
CA PRO A 34 -19.44 2.85 -0.63
C PRO A 34 -20.61 3.53 -1.37
N ALA A 35 -21.61 4.00 -0.65
CA ALA A 35 -22.78 4.64 -1.28
C ALA A 35 -22.53 6.10 -1.67
N VAL A 36 -21.43 6.69 -1.25
CA VAL A 36 -21.11 8.10 -1.50
C VAL A 36 -20.56 8.25 -2.91
N GLU A 37 -21.04 9.25 -3.66
CA GLU A 37 -20.49 9.59 -4.96
C GLU A 37 -19.00 9.92 -4.82
N GLY A 38 -18.17 9.39 -5.73
CA GLY A 38 -16.73 9.56 -5.67
C GLY A 38 -16.03 8.71 -4.60
N TYR A 39 -16.74 7.71 -4.08
CA TYR A 39 -16.19 6.82 -3.06
C TYR A 39 -14.85 6.22 -3.51
N ALA A 40 -13.90 6.19 -2.59
CA ALA A 40 -12.57 5.61 -2.77
C ALA A 40 -11.76 6.25 -3.91
N GLN A 41 -12.13 7.45 -4.33
CA GLN A 41 -11.43 8.18 -5.38
C GLN A 41 -10.70 9.39 -4.80
N ALA A 42 -9.52 9.65 -5.32
CA ALA A 42 -8.73 10.82 -4.95
C ALA A 42 -7.77 11.15 -6.08
N ASP A 43 -7.27 12.38 -6.10
CA ASP A 43 -6.19 12.75 -7.01
C ASP A 43 -4.91 12.03 -6.56
N PRO A 44 -4.33 11.15 -7.39
CA PRO A 44 -3.12 10.43 -7.01
C PRO A 44 -1.96 11.34 -6.63
N LYS A 45 -1.85 12.51 -7.26
CA LYS A 45 -0.78 13.46 -6.94
C LYS A 45 -0.88 14.00 -5.52
N GLN A 46 -2.11 14.26 -5.06
CA GLN A 46 -2.33 14.72 -3.69
C GLN A 46 -1.99 13.61 -2.69
N VAL A 47 -2.42 12.38 -2.96
CA VAL A 47 -2.11 11.26 -2.09
C VAL A 47 -0.59 11.04 -2.02
N LEU A 48 0.08 11.09 -3.17
CA LEU A 48 1.55 10.95 -3.22
C LEU A 48 2.24 12.03 -2.38
N SER A 49 1.81 13.29 -2.52
CA SER A 49 2.47 14.39 -1.81
C SER A 49 2.35 14.26 -0.30
N VAL A 50 1.24 13.67 0.19
CA VAL A 50 1.02 13.44 1.62
C VAL A 50 1.73 12.18 2.11
N MET A 51 1.63 11.10 1.36
CA MET A 51 2.02 9.77 1.86
C MET A 51 3.47 9.38 1.55
N LEU A 52 4.07 9.89 0.47
CA LEU A 52 5.46 9.55 0.17
C LEU A 52 6.43 9.92 1.27
N PRO A 53 6.32 11.10 1.91
CA PRO A 53 7.20 11.40 3.05
C PRO A 53 7.09 10.39 4.19
N PHE A 54 5.88 9.91 4.50
CA PHE A 54 5.69 8.89 5.54
C PHE A 54 6.29 7.56 5.15
N LEU A 55 6.13 7.15 3.88
CA LEU A 55 6.74 5.92 3.39
C LEU A 55 8.27 5.99 3.42
N LYS A 56 8.83 7.15 3.06
CA LYS A 56 10.26 7.36 3.14
C LYS A 56 10.76 7.29 4.58
N GLU A 57 10.03 7.88 5.51
CA GLU A 57 10.35 7.81 6.93
C GLU A 57 10.36 6.37 7.43
N ALA A 58 9.37 5.56 7.02
CA ALA A 58 9.34 4.15 7.34
C ALA A 58 10.55 3.40 6.75
N GLN A 59 10.89 3.68 5.48
CA GLN A 59 12.06 3.09 4.85
C GLN A 59 13.35 3.44 5.58
N ASP A 60 13.51 4.70 5.96
CA ASP A 60 14.69 5.15 6.69
C ASP A 60 14.82 4.45 8.05
N ALA A 61 13.69 4.00 8.62
CA ALA A 61 13.66 3.20 9.84
C ALA A 61 13.84 1.69 9.57
N GLY A 62 14.01 1.27 8.33
CA GLY A 62 14.28 -0.12 7.97
C GLY A 62 13.10 -0.91 7.43
N VAL A 63 11.92 -0.30 7.28
CA VAL A 63 10.74 -0.97 6.77
C VAL A 63 10.84 -1.15 5.26
N SER A 64 10.60 -2.38 4.79
CA SER A 64 10.62 -2.71 3.36
C SER A 64 9.26 -3.09 2.81
N THR A 65 8.32 -3.47 3.69
CA THR A 65 7.01 -3.99 3.27
C THR A 65 5.92 -3.51 4.22
N LEU A 66 4.78 -3.16 3.64
CA LEU A 66 3.56 -2.83 4.38
C LEU A 66 2.44 -3.77 3.98
N VAL A 67 1.64 -4.21 4.96
CA VAL A 67 0.36 -4.87 4.68
C VAL A 67 -0.73 -3.81 4.84
N GLU A 68 -1.28 -3.39 3.71
CA GLU A 68 -2.36 -2.41 3.68
C GLU A 68 -3.69 -3.14 3.87
N CYS A 69 -4.45 -2.74 4.88
CA CYS A 69 -5.62 -3.48 5.33
C CYS A 69 -6.95 -2.84 4.93
N SER A 70 -6.93 -1.81 4.07
CA SER A 70 -8.16 -1.17 3.62
C SER A 70 -8.93 -2.09 2.68
N THR A 71 -10.07 -2.58 3.16
CA THR A 71 -10.98 -3.40 2.36
C THR A 71 -11.86 -2.53 1.48
N ILE A 72 -12.69 -3.18 0.65
CA ILE A 72 -13.58 -2.45 -0.25
C ILE A 72 -14.56 -1.54 0.49
N GLY A 73 -14.92 -1.85 1.74
CA GLY A 73 -15.79 -1.01 2.56
C GLY A 73 -15.09 0.16 3.24
N VAL A 74 -13.76 0.22 3.17
CA VAL A 74 -12.93 1.22 3.86
C VAL A 74 -12.14 2.08 2.87
N GLY A 75 -12.45 1.98 1.59
CA GLY A 75 -11.86 2.85 0.58
C GLY A 75 -10.72 2.26 -0.21
N ARG A 76 -10.61 0.92 -0.28
CA ARG A 76 -9.53 0.29 -1.06
C ARG A 76 -9.45 0.88 -2.46
N ASN A 77 -8.26 1.33 -2.84
CA ASN A 77 -7.98 1.81 -4.18
C ASN A 77 -6.62 1.27 -4.63
N ILE A 78 -6.65 0.19 -5.42
CA ILE A 78 -5.45 -0.52 -5.83
C ILE A 78 -4.54 0.35 -6.70
N GLU A 79 -5.10 1.21 -7.54
CA GLU A 79 -4.29 2.08 -8.40
C GLU A 79 -3.47 3.08 -7.60
N ILE A 80 -4.05 3.66 -6.55
CA ILE A 80 -3.32 4.55 -5.65
C ILE A 80 -2.21 3.76 -4.94
N LEU A 81 -2.51 2.56 -4.46
CA LEU A 81 -1.52 1.73 -3.78
C LEU A 81 -0.38 1.34 -4.73
N ARG A 82 -0.69 1.01 -5.97
CA ARG A 82 0.33 0.70 -6.98
C ARG A 82 1.24 1.90 -7.23
N THR A 83 0.65 3.07 -7.37
CA THR A 83 1.43 4.30 -7.57
C THR A 83 2.34 4.59 -6.38
N LEU A 84 1.82 4.43 -5.16
CA LEU A 84 2.64 4.59 -3.96
C LEU A 84 3.78 3.57 -3.90
N ALA A 85 3.52 2.31 -4.25
CA ALA A 85 4.54 1.27 -4.26
C ALA A 85 5.63 1.56 -5.31
N GLU A 86 5.23 1.97 -6.52
CA GLU A 86 6.18 2.30 -7.58
C GLU A 86 7.08 3.46 -7.21
N ARG A 87 6.51 4.50 -6.60
CA ARG A 87 7.25 5.72 -6.30
C ARG A 87 8.09 5.58 -5.04
N SER A 88 7.63 4.83 -4.04
CA SER A 88 8.35 4.64 -2.77
C SER A 88 9.33 3.48 -2.81
N ARG A 89 9.08 2.48 -3.66
CA ARG A 89 9.77 1.19 -3.69
C ARG A 89 9.55 0.34 -2.44
N VAL A 90 8.56 0.67 -1.64
CA VAL A 90 8.09 -0.19 -0.56
C VAL A 90 7.16 -1.24 -1.15
N HIS A 91 7.33 -2.50 -0.74
CA HIS A 91 6.38 -3.54 -1.13
C HIS A 91 5.06 -3.32 -0.39
N ILE A 92 3.96 -3.31 -1.11
CA ILE A 92 2.64 -3.14 -0.52
C ILE A 92 1.78 -4.36 -0.85
N LEU A 93 1.31 -5.05 0.20
CA LEU A 93 0.33 -6.12 0.08
C LEU A 93 -1.04 -5.53 0.38
N ALA A 94 -2.06 -5.93 -0.39
CA ALA A 94 -3.43 -5.46 -0.21
C ALA A 94 -4.38 -6.65 -0.11
N PRO A 95 -5.55 -6.46 0.52
CA PRO A 95 -6.55 -7.53 0.62
C PRO A 95 -7.13 -7.92 -0.74
#